data_b07d9ff93e7460342a5823bbc0a1d151
#
_entry.id   b07d9ff93e7460342a5823bbc0a1d151
#
_cell.length_a   1.000
_cell.length_b   1.000
_cell.length_c   1.000
_cell.angle_alpha   90.00
_cell.angle_beta   90.00
_cell.angle_gamma   90.00
#
_symmetry.space_group_name_H-M   'P 1'
#
loop_
_entity.id
_entity.type
_entity.pdbx_description
1 polymer ?
#
loop_
_entity_poly.entity_id
_entity_poly.type
_entity_poly.pdbx_seq_one_letter_code
_entity_poly.pdbx_strand_id
1 'polypeptide(L)'
;MKSDIDTLMQARNLDAFVIFGHGEHNPPMYYFTGGGHIMHATLIKRRGDAPVLFHGDMERDEAAKSGLKCIPFSKYDYDALFEKAGKDTLLATAMRCELMLRELGVSAGRVGVYGTYDLGWSFGVLAYLQKLLPNIEIVGEAPGASLIVRAMETKDEVEVERIRAMGKLTTEVVAQTRD
;
A
#
# COMPACT_ATOMS: atom_id res chain seq x y z
N MET A 1 3.73 -5.70 -14.45
CA MET A 1 2.58 -4.76 -14.68
C MET A 1 1.53 -4.91 -13.60
N LYS A 2 0.64 -3.94 -13.45
CA LYS A 2 -0.48 -4.03 -12.48
C LYS A 2 -1.40 -5.22 -12.78
N SER A 3 -1.57 -5.58 -14.04
CA SER A 3 -2.30 -6.77 -14.49
C SER A 3 -1.73 -8.10 -14.01
N ASP A 4 -0.44 -8.14 -13.67
CA ASP A 4 0.24 -9.40 -13.30
C ASP A 4 0.20 -9.66 -11.80
N ILE A 5 -0.32 -8.71 -11.01
CA ILE A 5 -0.26 -8.75 -9.55
C ILE A 5 -0.93 -10.01 -8.99
N ASP A 6 -2.12 -10.37 -9.47
CA ASP A 6 -2.80 -11.57 -8.97
C ASP A 6 -2.05 -12.86 -9.30
N THR A 7 -1.44 -12.94 -10.48
CA THR A 7 -0.56 -14.06 -10.87
C THR A 7 0.69 -14.11 -9.98
N LEU A 8 1.30 -12.95 -9.72
CA LEU A 8 2.45 -12.85 -8.82
C LEU A 8 2.11 -13.20 -7.37
N MET A 9 0.90 -12.84 -6.90
CA MET A 9 0.38 -13.23 -5.59
C MET A 9 0.17 -14.75 -5.53
N GLN A 10 -0.43 -15.34 -6.56
CA GLN A 10 -0.65 -16.78 -6.63
C GLN A 10 0.67 -17.55 -6.59
N ALA A 11 1.68 -17.13 -7.36
CA ALA A 11 3.00 -17.76 -7.38
C ALA A 11 3.72 -17.73 -6.02
N ARG A 12 3.34 -16.80 -5.13
CA ARG A 12 3.88 -16.63 -3.76
C ARG A 12 2.96 -17.17 -2.68
N ASN A 13 1.84 -17.75 -3.07
CA ASN A 13 0.79 -18.20 -2.15
C ASN A 13 0.33 -17.08 -1.21
N LEU A 14 0.17 -15.84 -1.74
CA LEU A 14 -0.37 -14.71 -1.00
C LEU A 14 -1.87 -14.58 -1.28
N ASP A 15 -2.66 -14.46 -0.22
CA ASP A 15 -4.10 -14.24 -0.30
C ASP A 15 -4.44 -12.74 -0.30
N ALA A 16 -3.60 -11.95 0.35
CA ALA A 16 -3.67 -10.50 0.35
C ALA A 16 -2.29 -9.87 0.53
N PHE A 17 -2.22 -8.56 0.36
CA PHE A 17 -1.10 -7.78 0.86
C PHE A 17 -1.56 -6.41 1.39
N VAL A 18 -0.72 -5.85 2.25
CA VAL A 18 -0.88 -4.51 2.82
C VAL A 18 0.36 -3.68 2.49
N ILE A 19 0.14 -2.44 2.09
CA ILE A 19 1.20 -1.43 1.94
C ILE A 19 0.93 -0.31 2.93
N PHE A 20 1.91 -0.04 3.80
CA PHE A 20 1.84 1.07 4.75
C PHE A 20 2.70 2.25 4.31
N GLY A 21 2.28 3.45 4.69
CA GLY A 21 3.12 4.65 4.62
C GLY A 21 2.57 5.77 3.76
N HIS A 22 3.45 6.71 3.46
CA HIS A 22 3.12 7.90 2.67
C HIS A 22 2.97 7.55 1.19
N GLY A 23 2.30 8.42 0.43
CA GLY A 23 2.24 8.31 -1.03
C GLY A 23 3.58 8.63 -1.69
N GLU A 24 4.36 9.53 -1.09
CA GLU A 24 5.69 9.95 -1.54
C GLU A 24 6.79 9.11 -0.89
N HIS A 25 7.93 8.97 -1.58
CA HIS A 25 9.11 8.22 -1.09
C HIS A 25 8.82 6.78 -0.64
N ASN A 26 7.74 6.22 -1.13
CA ASN A 26 7.28 4.86 -0.86
C ASN A 26 6.94 4.18 -2.20
N PRO A 27 7.91 3.60 -2.90
CA PRO A 27 7.71 3.05 -4.24
C PRO A 27 6.52 2.09 -4.37
N PRO A 28 6.27 1.17 -3.41
CA PRO A 28 5.05 0.36 -3.41
C PRO A 28 3.76 1.17 -3.43
N MET A 29 3.63 2.17 -2.58
CA MET A 29 2.44 3.02 -2.52
C MET A 29 2.30 3.88 -3.77
N TYR A 30 3.42 4.51 -4.20
CA TYR A 30 3.48 5.31 -5.42
C TYR A 30 3.02 4.54 -6.65
N TYR A 31 3.42 3.28 -6.78
CA TYR A 31 3.04 2.42 -7.90
C TYR A 31 1.52 2.29 -8.08
N PHE A 32 0.79 2.24 -6.98
CA PHE A 32 -0.67 2.14 -7.01
C PHE A 32 -1.37 3.49 -7.11
N THR A 33 -0.87 4.50 -6.40
CA THR A 33 -1.52 5.81 -6.27
C THR A 33 -1.13 6.81 -7.37
N GLY A 34 -0.01 6.58 -8.05
CA GLY A 34 0.52 7.52 -9.05
C GLY A 34 1.18 8.75 -8.45
N GLY A 35 1.44 8.76 -7.13
CA GLY A 35 2.22 9.81 -6.45
C GLY A 35 1.38 10.96 -5.88
N GLY A 36 0.15 10.71 -5.48
CA GLY A 36 -0.65 11.70 -4.73
C GLY A 36 0.02 12.09 -3.41
N HIS A 37 -0.13 13.35 -3.01
CA HIS A 37 0.39 13.87 -1.74
C HIS A 37 -0.48 13.35 -0.57
N ILE A 38 -0.24 12.10 -0.17
CA ILE A 38 -0.96 11.40 0.87
C ILE A 38 0.02 11.10 2.00
N MET A 39 -0.18 11.72 3.16
CA MET A 39 0.74 11.62 4.30
C MET A 39 0.56 10.31 5.09
N HIS A 40 -0.67 9.82 5.17
CA HIS A 40 -0.98 8.61 5.91
C HIS A 40 -1.92 7.73 5.11
N ALA A 41 -1.41 6.61 4.63
CA ALA A 41 -2.21 5.67 3.87
C ALA A 41 -1.95 4.21 4.25
N THR A 42 -2.96 3.41 4.02
CA THR A 42 -2.86 1.95 4.01
C THR A 42 -3.55 1.45 2.77
N LEU A 43 -2.84 0.75 1.90
CA LEU A 43 -3.44 0.11 0.75
C LEU A 43 -3.55 -1.39 1.02
N ILE A 44 -4.72 -1.96 0.79
CA ILE A 44 -4.96 -3.39 0.94
C ILE A 44 -5.45 -3.95 -0.40
N LYS A 45 -4.84 -5.03 -0.82
CA LYS A 45 -5.23 -5.81 -1.99
C LYS A 45 -5.48 -7.25 -1.58
N ARG A 46 -6.70 -7.73 -1.73
CA ARG A 46 -7.02 -9.15 -1.70
C ARG A 46 -6.84 -9.73 -3.11
N ARG A 47 -6.32 -10.95 -3.21
CA ARG A 47 -6.17 -11.63 -4.51
C ARG A 47 -7.53 -11.79 -5.21
N GLY A 48 -7.60 -11.42 -6.48
CA GLY A 48 -8.81 -11.42 -7.29
C GLY A 48 -9.66 -10.15 -7.20
N ASP A 49 -9.45 -9.28 -6.19
CA ASP A 49 -10.20 -8.04 -6.02
C ASP A 49 -9.35 -6.83 -6.44
N ALA A 50 -9.98 -5.70 -6.69
CA ALA A 50 -9.28 -4.42 -6.88
C ALA A 50 -8.65 -3.94 -5.55
N PRO A 51 -7.49 -3.26 -5.58
CA PRO A 51 -6.92 -2.67 -4.38
C PRO A 51 -7.79 -1.55 -3.82
N VAL A 52 -7.79 -1.40 -2.50
CA VAL A 52 -8.52 -0.35 -1.78
C VAL A 52 -7.53 0.50 -1.00
N LEU A 53 -7.67 1.82 -1.11
CA LEU A 53 -6.83 2.81 -0.44
C LEU A 53 -7.57 3.38 0.77
N PHE A 54 -6.99 3.22 1.96
CA PHE A 54 -7.45 3.85 3.18
C PHE A 54 -6.57 5.07 3.46
N HIS A 55 -7.18 6.20 3.84
CA HIS A 55 -6.49 7.49 3.92
C HIS A 55 -7.01 8.36 5.07
N GLY A 56 -6.26 9.39 5.44
CA GLY A 56 -6.71 10.45 6.34
C GLY A 56 -7.80 11.31 5.70
N ASP A 57 -8.72 11.86 6.51
CA ASP A 57 -9.87 12.63 5.99
C ASP A 57 -9.45 13.89 5.23
N MET A 58 -8.37 14.53 5.65
CA MET A 58 -7.83 15.73 4.98
C MET A 58 -7.24 15.44 3.59
N GLU A 59 -6.98 14.17 3.28
CA GLU A 59 -6.31 13.73 2.06
C GLU A 59 -7.26 13.15 1.01
N ARG A 60 -8.56 13.29 1.23
CA ARG A 60 -9.61 12.71 0.39
C ARG A 60 -9.46 13.07 -1.09
N ASP A 61 -9.17 14.33 -1.39
CA ASP A 61 -9.08 14.81 -2.77
C ASP A 61 -7.79 14.30 -3.46
N GLU A 62 -6.71 14.17 -2.71
CA GLU A 62 -5.47 13.57 -3.21
C GLU A 62 -5.62 12.05 -3.41
N ALA A 63 -6.26 11.37 -2.45
CA ALA A 63 -6.54 9.94 -2.57
C ALA A 63 -7.42 9.64 -3.79
N ALA A 64 -8.43 10.47 -4.06
CA ALA A 64 -9.32 10.32 -5.22
C ALA A 64 -8.58 10.38 -6.57
N LYS A 65 -7.50 11.13 -6.67
CA LYS A 65 -6.66 11.20 -7.90
C LYS A 65 -6.03 9.85 -8.27
N SER A 66 -5.91 8.92 -7.32
CA SER A 66 -5.38 7.59 -7.58
C SER A 66 -6.28 6.73 -8.49
N GLY A 67 -7.57 7.09 -8.60
CA GLY A 67 -8.58 6.28 -9.29
C GLY A 67 -8.94 4.97 -8.57
N LEU A 68 -8.42 4.73 -7.38
CA LEU A 68 -8.72 3.57 -6.55
C LEU A 68 -10.04 3.78 -5.78
N LYS A 69 -10.62 2.69 -5.28
CA LYS A 69 -11.64 2.79 -4.24
C LYS A 69 -10.98 3.32 -2.97
N CYS A 70 -11.45 4.48 -2.50
CA CYS A 70 -10.91 5.16 -1.31
C CYS A 70 -11.88 5.05 -0.14
N ILE A 71 -11.34 4.82 1.06
CA ILE A 71 -12.09 4.74 2.32
C ILE A 71 -11.36 5.60 3.36
N PRO A 72 -12.03 6.59 3.98
CA PRO A 72 -11.40 7.40 5.01
C PRO A 72 -11.21 6.61 6.31
N PHE A 73 -10.13 6.91 7.04
CA PHE A 73 -9.87 6.28 8.35
C PHE A 73 -10.94 6.62 9.38
N SER A 74 -11.63 7.75 9.28
CA SER A 74 -12.75 8.13 10.16
C SER A 74 -13.94 7.18 10.12
N LYS A 75 -14.03 6.33 9.11
CA LYS A 75 -14.99 5.22 9.10
C LYS A 75 -14.86 4.32 10.33
N TYR A 76 -13.66 4.24 10.88
CA TYR A 76 -13.35 3.44 12.07
C TYR A 76 -13.13 4.40 13.24
N ASP A 77 -14.01 4.38 14.22
CA ASP A 77 -13.93 5.23 15.42
C ASP A 77 -12.60 4.94 16.16
N TYR A 78 -11.58 5.74 15.82
CA TYR A 78 -10.23 5.53 16.38
C TYR A 78 -10.18 5.83 17.87
N ASP A 79 -10.97 6.77 18.35
CA ASP A 79 -10.99 7.13 19.77
C ASP A 79 -11.56 5.96 20.61
N ALA A 80 -12.63 5.35 20.12
CA ALA A 80 -13.17 4.14 20.73
C ALA A 80 -12.17 2.96 20.68
N LEU A 81 -11.43 2.78 19.58
CA LEU A 81 -10.38 1.78 19.47
C LEU A 81 -9.22 2.07 20.43
N PHE A 82 -8.82 3.32 20.58
CA PHE A 82 -7.74 3.75 21.46
C PHE A 82 -8.08 3.50 22.94
N GLU A 83 -9.29 3.86 23.36
CA GLU A 83 -9.75 3.55 24.72
C GLU A 83 -9.83 2.02 24.96
N LYS A 84 -10.37 1.26 24.01
CA LYS A 84 -10.42 -0.21 24.06
C LYS A 84 -9.03 -0.84 24.10
N ALA A 85 -8.04 -0.23 23.49
CA ALA A 85 -6.63 -0.65 23.51
C ALA A 85 -5.91 -0.27 24.82
N GLY A 86 -6.59 0.32 25.79
CA GLY A 86 -5.95 0.81 27.02
C GLY A 86 -4.98 1.97 26.76
N LYS A 87 -5.26 2.78 25.73
CA LYS A 87 -4.45 3.91 25.27
C LYS A 87 -3.11 3.51 24.65
N ASP A 88 -2.99 2.26 24.21
CA ASP A 88 -1.87 1.79 23.39
C ASP A 88 -2.12 2.12 21.92
N THR A 89 -1.37 3.07 21.39
CA THR A 89 -1.47 3.55 20.00
C THR A 89 -1.18 2.45 18.98
N LEU A 90 -0.22 1.58 19.27
CA LEU A 90 0.15 0.49 18.35
C LEU A 90 -0.96 -0.56 18.28
N LEU A 91 -1.52 -0.92 19.45
CA LEU A 91 -2.65 -1.84 19.52
C LEU A 91 -3.90 -1.25 18.86
N ALA A 92 -4.24 0.02 19.13
CA ALA A 92 -5.37 0.70 18.49
C ALA A 92 -5.23 0.73 16.97
N THR A 93 -4.03 0.99 16.46
CA THR A 93 -3.73 0.97 15.03
C THR A 93 -3.87 -0.43 14.45
N ALA A 94 -3.38 -1.44 15.15
CA ALA A 94 -3.54 -2.85 14.74
C ALA A 94 -5.03 -3.26 14.70
N MET A 95 -5.82 -2.84 15.68
CA MET A 95 -7.28 -3.09 15.70
C MET A 95 -7.99 -2.42 14.52
N ARG A 96 -7.61 -1.18 14.15
CA ARG A 96 -8.14 -0.55 12.95
C ARG A 96 -7.75 -1.32 11.69
N CYS A 97 -6.49 -1.76 11.60
CA CYS A 97 -6.01 -2.56 10.47
C CYS A 97 -6.74 -3.92 10.38
N GLU A 98 -7.02 -4.56 11.51
CA GLU A 98 -7.86 -5.75 11.58
C GLU A 98 -9.25 -5.51 10.97
N LEU A 99 -9.92 -4.42 11.36
CA LEU A 99 -11.23 -4.06 10.82
C LEU A 99 -11.19 -3.84 9.31
N MET A 100 -10.16 -3.15 8.80
CA MET A 100 -9.97 -2.92 7.37
C MET A 100 -9.77 -4.25 6.62
N LEU A 101 -8.95 -5.16 7.13
CA LEU A 101 -8.74 -6.48 6.53
C LEU A 101 -10.03 -7.31 6.52
N ARG A 102 -10.75 -7.35 7.64
CA ARG A 102 -12.03 -8.07 7.74
C ARG A 102 -13.08 -7.52 6.79
N GLU A 103 -13.17 -6.20 6.64
CA GLU A 103 -14.10 -5.55 5.68
C GLU A 103 -13.84 -6.00 4.24
N LEU A 104 -12.58 -6.25 3.90
CA LEU A 104 -12.20 -6.75 2.58
C LEU A 104 -12.21 -8.30 2.50
N GLY A 105 -12.75 -8.97 3.51
CA GLY A 105 -12.86 -10.43 3.53
C GLY A 105 -11.53 -11.16 3.78
N VAL A 106 -10.52 -10.46 4.33
CA VAL A 106 -9.22 -11.05 4.69
C VAL A 106 -9.22 -11.38 6.18
N SER A 107 -9.54 -12.62 6.53
CA SER A 107 -9.57 -13.11 7.91
C SER A 107 -8.70 -14.35 8.14
N ALA A 108 -8.14 -14.91 7.09
CA ALA A 108 -7.23 -16.04 7.10
C ALA A 108 -6.33 -16.03 5.87
N GLY A 109 -5.27 -16.84 5.89
CA GLY A 109 -4.34 -17.00 4.79
C GLY A 109 -3.05 -16.16 4.94
N ARG A 110 -2.27 -16.05 3.87
CA ARG A 110 -0.98 -15.38 3.87
C ARG A 110 -1.11 -13.94 3.39
N VAL A 111 -0.60 -13.00 4.21
CA VAL A 111 -0.68 -11.56 3.95
C VAL A 111 0.73 -10.97 3.84
N GLY A 112 1.10 -10.56 2.65
CA GLY A 112 2.36 -9.86 2.38
C GLY A 112 2.34 -8.44 2.94
N VAL A 113 3.47 -7.94 3.47
CA VAL A 113 3.58 -6.57 3.97
C VAL A 113 4.68 -5.82 3.23
N TYR A 114 4.35 -4.61 2.79
CA TYR A 114 5.21 -3.75 1.98
C TYR A 114 5.11 -2.29 2.44
N GLY A 115 5.99 -1.47 1.92
CA GLY A 115 5.99 -0.03 2.13
C GLY A 115 7.21 0.47 2.88
N THR A 116 7.23 1.78 3.11
CA THR A 116 8.29 2.47 3.85
C THR A 116 7.66 3.22 5.02
N TYR A 117 7.99 2.78 6.23
CA TYR A 117 7.49 3.39 7.45
C TYR A 117 8.50 3.19 8.59
N ASP A 118 8.30 3.84 9.74
CA ASP A 118 9.14 3.61 10.92
C ASP A 118 9.17 2.13 11.30
N LEU A 119 10.37 1.59 11.50
CA LEU A 119 10.56 0.17 11.76
C LEU A 119 9.95 -0.27 13.10
N GLY A 120 10.10 0.56 14.14
CA GLY A 120 9.59 0.25 15.48
C GLY A 120 8.07 0.22 15.49
N TRP A 121 7.46 1.23 14.85
CA TRP A 121 6.01 1.29 14.67
C TRP A 121 5.51 0.08 13.88
N SER A 122 6.12 -0.20 12.73
CA SER A 122 5.73 -1.31 11.85
C SER A 122 5.79 -2.65 12.58
N PHE A 123 6.90 -2.92 13.29
CA PHE A 123 7.06 -4.14 14.05
C PHE A 123 5.97 -4.29 15.14
N GLY A 124 5.70 -3.22 15.90
CA GLY A 124 4.70 -3.24 16.97
C GLY A 124 3.28 -3.49 16.43
N VAL A 125 2.88 -2.76 15.37
CA VAL A 125 1.56 -2.92 14.74
C VAL A 125 1.39 -4.32 14.17
N LEU A 126 2.39 -4.84 13.44
CA LEU A 126 2.32 -6.17 12.84
C LEU A 126 2.29 -7.30 13.90
N ALA A 127 3.04 -7.13 15.00
CA ALA A 127 3.02 -8.08 16.11
C ALA A 127 1.65 -8.15 16.81
N TYR A 128 0.99 -7.00 16.99
CA TYR A 128 -0.38 -6.99 17.49
C TYR A 128 -1.37 -7.54 16.48
N LEU A 129 -1.25 -7.18 15.21
CA LEU A 129 -2.14 -7.65 14.14
C LEU A 129 -2.10 -9.18 14.01
N GLN A 130 -0.92 -9.78 14.11
CA GLN A 130 -0.76 -11.24 14.11
C GLN A 130 -1.50 -11.92 15.29
N LYS A 131 -1.56 -11.26 16.45
CA LYS A 131 -2.32 -11.77 17.62
C LYS A 131 -3.82 -11.60 17.45
N LEU A 132 -4.27 -10.49 16.85
CA LEU A 132 -5.68 -10.20 16.59
C LEU A 132 -6.26 -11.09 15.49
N LEU A 133 -5.45 -11.50 14.53
CA LEU A 133 -5.82 -12.35 13.41
C LEU A 133 -4.96 -13.63 13.40
N PRO A 134 -5.19 -14.57 14.31
CA PRO A 134 -4.34 -15.76 14.46
C PRO A 134 -4.37 -16.70 13.23
N ASN A 135 -5.38 -16.56 12.37
CA ASN A 135 -5.52 -17.36 11.16
C ASN A 135 -4.83 -16.74 9.95
N ILE A 136 -4.25 -15.55 10.05
CA ILE A 136 -3.38 -15.00 9.01
C ILE A 136 -1.91 -15.29 9.34
N GLU A 137 -1.12 -15.47 8.30
CA GLU A 137 0.34 -15.50 8.38
C GLU A 137 0.87 -14.21 7.74
N ILE A 138 1.44 -13.32 8.56
CA ILE A 138 2.07 -12.10 8.06
C ILE A 138 3.45 -12.44 7.54
N VAL A 139 3.73 -12.10 6.28
CA VAL A 139 4.99 -12.43 5.62
C VAL A 139 5.65 -11.21 5.01
N GLY A 140 6.98 -11.13 5.18
CA GLY A 140 7.83 -10.19 4.47
C GLY A 140 8.57 -10.87 3.32
N GLU A 141 8.99 -10.08 2.35
CA GLU A 141 9.81 -10.55 1.22
C GLU A 141 11.12 -9.77 1.15
N ALA A 142 12.16 -10.38 0.61
CA ALA A 142 13.43 -9.71 0.35
C ALA A 142 13.20 -8.56 -0.67
N PRO A 143 13.74 -7.36 -0.43
CA PRO A 143 13.44 -6.18 -1.26
C PRO A 143 13.63 -6.40 -2.76
N GLY A 144 14.73 -7.02 -3.20
CA GLY A 144 15.04 -7.24 -4.61
C GLY A 144 14.20 -8.32 -5.31
N ALA A 145 13.44 -9.12 -4.56
CA ALA A 145 12.63 -10.22 -5.09
C ALA A 145 11.14 -10.08 -4.77
N SER A 146 10.76 -8.96 -4.14
CA SER A 146 9.38 -8.75 -3.69
C SER A 146 8.39 -8.71 -4.85
N LEU A 147 7.15 -9.09 -4.57
CA LEU A 147 6.04 -9.04 -5.52
C LEU A 147 5.95 -7.67 -6.21
N ILE A 148 6.01 -6.61 -5.42
CA ILE A 148 5.85 -5.24 -5.92
C ILE A 148 7.00 -4.87 -6.86
N VAL A 149 8.24 -5.20 -6.51
CA VAL A 149 9.40 -4.95 -7.39
C VAL A 149 9.23 -5.71 -8.70
N ARG A 150 8.82 -6.97 -8.66
CA ARG A 150 8.55 -7.75 -9.88
C ARG A 150 7.42 -7.16 -10.73
N ALA A 151 6.34 -6.69 -10.11
CA ALA A 151 5.27 -6.02 -10.84
C ALA A 151 5.75 -4.71 -11.50
N MET A 152 6.70 -4.01 -10.87
CA MET A 152 7.29 -2.77 -11.39
C MET A 152 8.33 -2.98 -12.50
N GLU A 153 8.88 -4.20 -12.68
CA GLU A 153 9.87 -4.49 -13.74
C GLU A 153 9.28 -4.30 -15.14
N THR A 154 8.03 -4.68 -15.33
CA THR A 154 7.30 -4.50 -16.59
C THR A 154 6.37 -3.31 -16.53
N LYS A 155 6.23 -2.59 -17.65
CA LYS A 155 5.47 -1.35 -17.75
C LYS A 155 4.21 -1.56 -18.60
N ASP A 156 3.10 -0.98 -18.18
CA ASP A 156 1.92 -0.87 -19.02
C ASP A 156 2.10 0.26 -20.07
N GLU A 157 1.15 0.36 -21.00
CA GLU A 157 1.25 1.31 -22.11
C GLU A 157 1.28 2.76 -21.63
N VAL A 158 0.51 3.10 -20.60
CA VAL A 158 0.49 4.44 -20.00
C VAL A 158 1.82 4.78 -19.32
N GLU A 159 2.43 3.83 -18.62
CA GLU A 159 3.76 3.99 -18.02
C GLU A 159 4.84 4.16 -19.10
N VAL A 160 4.76 3.40 -20.21
CA VAL A 160 5.67 3.52 -21.34
C VAL A 160 5.56 4.89 -22.01
N GLU A 161 4.35 5.39 -22.22
CA GLU A 161 4.13 6.73 -22.79
C GLU A 161 4.70 7.83 -21.91
N ARG A 162 4.51 7.76 -20.59
CA ARG A 162 5.11 8.71 -19.64
C ARG A 162 6.64 8.68 -19.69
N ILE A 163 7.25 7.50 -19.76
CA ILE A 163 8.70 7.35 -19.89
C ILE A 163 9.20 7.96 -21.20
N ARG A 164 8.50 7.75 -22.32
CA ARG A 164 8.85 8.35 -23.62
C ARG A 164 8.76 9.87 -23.58
N ALA A 165 7.68 10.41 -23.00
CA ALA A 165 7.51 11.85 -22.88
C ALA A 165 8.63 12.49 -22.04
N MET A 166 8.98 11.88 -20.92
CA MET A 166 10.08 12.33 -20.06
C MET A 166 11.43 12.21 -20.76
N GLY A 167 11.68 11.13 -21.49
CA GLY A 167 12.90 10.95 -22.28
C GLY A 167 13.05 12.01 -23.35
N LYS A 168 11.98 12.37 -24.07
CA LYS A 168 11.98 13.45 -25.06
C LYS A 168 12.31 14.80 -24.41
N LEU A 169 11.62 15.15 -23.32
CA LEU A 169 11.88 16.40 -22.59
C LEU A 169 13.32 16.48 -22.11
N THR A 170 13.86 15.41 -21.54
CA THR A 170 15.24 15.35 -21.06
C THR A 170 16.24 15.57 -22.19
N THR A 171 16.05 14.93 -23.34
CA THR A 171 16.94 15.11 -24.49
C THR A 171 16.87 16.52 -25.08
N GLU A 172 15.70 17.16 -25.10
CA GLU A 172 15.52 18.53 -25.54
C GLU A 172 16.27 19.53 -24.61
N VAL A 173 16.13 19.36 -23.27
CA VAL A 173 16.85 20.20 -22.30
C VAL A 173 18.36 20.03 -22.40
N VAL A 174 18.87 18.81 -22.55
CA VAL A 174 20.30 18.55 -22.74
C VAL A 174 20.81 19.19 -24.02
N ALA A 175 20.05 19.13 -25.11
CA ALA A 175 20.44 19.79 -26.36
C ALA A 175 20.55 21.32 -26.20
N GLN A 176 19.58 21.97 -25.53
CA GLN A 176 19.57 23.42 -25.27
C GLN A 176 20.69 23.88 -24.33
N THR A 177 21.21 23.03 -23.47
CA THR A 177 22.31 23.41 -22.55
C THR A 177 23.69 23.20 -23.15
N ARG A 178 23.79 22.51 -24.31
CA ARG A 178 25.06 22.24 -24.97
C ARG A 178 25.49 23.38 -25.95
N ASP A 179 24.55 24.21 -26.39
CA ASP A 179 24.78 25.37 -27.24
C ASP A 179 25.06 26.62 -26.41
#